data_d85a98aab302dddeccbd3b9f1fd829d2
#
_entry.id   d85a98aab302dddeccbd3b9f1fd829d2
#
_cell.length_a   1.000
_cell.length_b   1.000
_cell.length_c   1.000
_cell.angle_alpha   90.00
_cell.angle_beta   90.00
_cell.angle_gamma   90.00
#
_symmetry.space_group_name_H-M   'P 1'
#
loop_
_entity.id
_entity.type
_entity.pdbx_description
1 polymer ?
#
loop_
_entity_poly.entity_id
_entity_poly.type
_entity_poly.pdbx_seq_one_letter_code
_entity_poly.pdbx_strand_id
1 'polypeptide(L)'
;LASRMTYNLNEPSKIEDTSWIKPMKYVGVWWEMITGKSSWAYTDEFPAVRIGETDFSKAKPNGKHGATTANVKKYIDFAAKHGFDGVLVEGWNVGWEDWFGNSKDFVFDFLTPYPDFDLVGIRDYAKSKGVEMVMHHETSSSVRNYERFMDEAYKFMKENGYNAVKSGYVGFI
;
A
#
# COMPACT_ATOMS: atom_id res chain seq x y z
N LEU A 1 -25.66 11.55 21.61
CA LEU A 1 -25.54 12.41 20.39
C LEU A 1 -24.99 11.63 19.20
N ALA A 2 -23.89 10.89 19.38
CA ALA A 2 -23.22 10.11 18.31
C ALA A 2 -24.16 9.11 17.63
N SER A 3 -24.96 8.35 18.38
CA SER A 3 -25.88 7.37 17.81
C SER A 3 -26.94 7.98 16.91
N ARG A 4 -27.43 9.20 17.23
CA ARG A 4 -28.42 9.90 16.40
C ARG A 4 -27.79 10.47 15.12
N MET A 5 -26.54 10.91 15.20
CA MET A 5 -25.81 11.38 14.01
C MET A 5 -25.56 10.24 13.03
N THR A 6 -25.25 9.04 13.53
CA THR A 6 -25.05 7.86 12.68
C THR A 6 -26.29 7.55 11.85
N TYR A 7 -27.47 7.62 12.42
CA TYR A 7 -28.73 7.39 11.70
C TYR A 7 -28.97 8.42 10.58
N ASN A 8 -28.64 9.68 10.81
CA ASN A 8 -28.90 10.74 9.85
C ASN A 8 -27.83 10.82 8.74
N LEU A 9 -26.68 10.19 8.93
CA LEU A 9 -25.58 10.19 7.94
C LEU A 9 -25.50 8.90 7.12
N ASN A 10 -26.33 7.90 7.44
CA ASN A 10 -26.40 6.66 6.66
C ASN A 10 -27.21 6.87 5.38
N GLU A 11 -26.51 7.14 4.30
CA GLU A 11 -27.11 7.11 2.97
C GLU A 11 -27.45 5.65 2.57
N PRO A 12 -28.55 5.43 1.86
CA PRO A 12 -28.84 4.11 1.30
C PRO A 12 -27.72 3.63 0.39
N SER A 13 -27.39 2.34 0.47
CA SER A 13 -26.43 1.76 -0.45
C SER A 13 -26.90 1.92 -1.90
N LYS A 14 -26.01 2.42 -2.77
CA LYS A 14 -26.22 2.47 -4.22
C LYS A 14 -25.84 1.15 -4.90
N ILE A 15 -25.25 0.24 -4.15
CA ILE A 15 -24.82 -1.09 -4.59
C ILE A 15 -25.81 -2.09 -4.01
N GLU A 16 -26.57 -2.77 -4.86
CA GLU A 16 -27.60 -3.74 -4.47
C GLU A 16 -26.98 -5.02 -3.90
N ASP A 17 -25.98 -5.57 -4.58
CA ASP A 17 -25.28 -6.77 -4.14
C ASP A 17 -23.99 -6.40 -3.38
N THR A 18 -24.01 -6.60 -2.08
CA THR A 18 -22.87 -6.40 -1.18
C THR A 18 -22.30 -7.72 -0.66
N SER A 19 -22.67 -8.85 -1.20
CA SER A 19 -22.25 -10.19 -0.77
C SER A 19 -20.75 -10.45 -0.90
N TRP A 20 -20.08 -9.67 -1.72
CA TRP A 20 -18.62 -9.69 -1.90
C TRP A 20 -17.85 -9.06 -0.73
N ILE A 21 -18.50 -8.24 0.09
CA ILE A 21 -17.87 -7.64 1.28
C ILE A 21 -17.78 -8.70 2.37
N LYS A 22 -16.56 -9.07 2.72
CA LYS A 22 -16.29 -10.06 3.77
C LYS A 22 -15.29 -9.48 4.78
N PRO A 23 -15.45 -9.77 6.06
CA PRO A 23 -14.42 -9.47 7.06
C PRO A 23 -13.11 -10.15 6.67
N MET A 24 -12.00 -9.42 6.80
CA MET A 24 -10.67 -9.90 6.45
C MET A 24 -9.72 -9.75 7.64
N LYS A 25 -9.00 -10.81 7.97
CA LYS A 25 -7.84 -10.77 8.87
C LYS A 25 -6.59 -10.71 8.00
N TYR A 26 -5.77 -9.70 8.18
CA TYR A 26 -4.53 -9.60 7.42
C TYR A 26 -3.33 -9.32 8.33
N VAL A 27 -2.14 -9.70 7.86
CA VAL A 27 -0.86 -9.35 8.43
C VAL A 27 -0.15 -8.38 7.49
N GLY A 28 0.66 -7.46 8.04
CA GLY A 28 1.27 -6.39 7.25
C GLY A 28 2.79 -6.37 7.32
N VAL A 29 3.41 -6.17 6.17
CA VAL A 29 4.83 -5.81 6.06
C VAL A 29 4.94 -4.31 6.34
N TRP A 30 5.11 -3.93 7.60
CA TRP A 30 5.24 -2.53 8.04
C TRP A 30 5.82 -2.40 9.46
N TRP A 31 5.50 -3.34 10.36
CA TRP A 31 5.92 -3.25 11.76
C TRP A 31 7.43 -3.36 11.93
N GLU A 32 8.09 -4.16 11.10
CA GLU A 32 9.54 -4.25 11.08
C GLU A 32 10.22 -2.94 10.68
N MET A 33 9.54 -2.10 9.91
CA MET A 33 10.00 -0.77 9.52
C MET A 33 9.85 0.22 10.68
N ILE A 34 8.73 0.18 11.42
CA ILE A 34 8.52 0.97 12.64
C ILE A 34 9.59 0.66 13.69
N THR A 35 9.99 -0.59 13.81
CA THR A 35 11.03 -1.02 14.78
C THR A 35 12.45 -0.78 14.28
N GLY A 36 12.63 -0.27 13.07
CA GLY A 36 13.93 -0.01 12.45
C GLY A 36 14.68 -1.27 12.01
N LYS A 37 14.01 -2.42 11.97
CA LYS A 37 14.59 -3.66 11.47
C LYS A 37 14.74 -3.65 9.94
N SER A 38 13.83 -2.98 9.25
CA SER A 38 13.88 -2.70 7.82
C SER A 38 13.45 -1.26 7.54
N SER A 39 13.46 -0.84 6.28
CA SER A 39 13.03 0.49 5.84
C SER A 39 11.88 0.40 4.84
N TRP A 40 11.05 1.46 4.78
CA TRP A 40 10.10 1.65 3.68
C TRP A 40 10.81 2.03 2.39
N ALA A 41 11.89 2.82 2.51
CA ALA A 41 12.67 3.30 1.39
C ALA A 41 13.51 2.19 0.74
N TYR A 42 13.56 2.21 -0.58
CA TYR A 42 14.40 1.32 -1.39
C TYR A 42 15.87 1.77 -1.41
N THR A 43 16.09 3.08 -1.43
CA THR A 43 17.42 3.70 -1.59
C THR A 43 17.65 4.81 -0.57
N ASP A 44 18.92 5.10 -0.30
CA ASP A 44 19.34 6.26 0.52
C ASP A 44 19.87 7.41 -0.37
N GLU A 45 19.76 7.30 -1.70
CA GLU A 45 20.35 8.27 -2.64
C GLU A 45 19.50 9.52 -2.85
N PHE A 46 18.20 9.49 -2.51
CA PHE A 46 17.27 10.59 -2.76
C PHE A 46 16.75 11.23 -1.46
N PRO A 47 17.31 12.36 -1.04
CA PRO A 47 16.82 13.09 0.14
C PRO A 47 15.48 13.80 -0.11
N ALA A 48 15.08 13.94 -1.39
CA ALA A 48 13.81 14.50 -1.82
C ALA A 48 13.30 13.77 -3.06
N VAL A 49 11.99 13.53 -3.13
CA VAL A 49 11.35 12.82 -4.23
C VAL A 49 10.29 13.70 -4.87
N ARG A 50 10.32 13.76 -6.21
CA ARG A 50 9.24 14.32 -7.02
C ARG A 50 8.81 13.32 -8.07
N ILE A 51 7.51 13.02 -8.08
CA ILE A 51 6.93 12.16 -9.12
C ILE A 51 7.21 12.76 -10.50
N GLY A 52 7.67 11.90 -11.41
CA GLY A 52 7.98 12.29 -12.79
C GLY A 52 9.34 12.99 -13.01
N GLU A 53 10.03 13.38 -11.93
CA GLU A 53 11.35 14.03 -12.03
C GLU A 53 12.47 13.14 -11.47
N THR A 54 12.18 12.37 -10.40
CA THR A 54 13.17 11.50 -9.76
C THR A 54 13.32 10.18 -10.54
N ASP A 55 14.50 9.92 -11.06
CA ASP A 55 14.81 8.69 -11.82
C ASP A 55 15.30 7.57 -10.90
N PHE A 56 14.42 6.63 -10.58
CA PHE A 56 14.74 5.45 -9.77
C PHE A 56 15.43 4.33 -10.54
N SER A 57 15.52 4.40 -11.88
CA SER A 57 16.07 3.31 -12.70
C SER A 57 17.54 3.00 -12.42
N LYS A 58 18.26 3.98 -11.88
CA LYS A 58 19.69 3.88 -11.55
C LYS A 58 19.96 3.84 -10.05
N ALA A 59 18.91 3.94 -9.24
CA ALA A 59 19.04 3.94 -7.79
C ALA A 59 19.59 2.60 -7.28
N LYS A 60 20.47 2.66 -6.31
CA LYS A 60 21.00 1.47 -5.64
C LYS A 60 20.16 1.12 -4.44
N PRO A 61 19.85 -0.17 -4.25
CA PRO A 61 19.15 -0.60 -3.05
C PRO A 61 19.99 -0.34 -1.80
N ASN A 62 19.36 0.14 -0.73
CA ASN A 62 20.03 0.36 0.55
C ASN A 62 20.27 -0.93 1.35
N GLY A 63 19.76 -2.07 0.88
CA GLY A 63 19.87 -3.37 1.55
C GLY A 63 19.01 -3.54 2.79
N LYS A 64 18.14 -2.56 3.11
CA LYS A 64 17.25 -2.58 4.28
C LYS A 64 15.77 -2.58 3.90
N HIS A 65 15.45 -2.48 2.62
CA HIS A 65 14.08 -2.39 2.14
C HIS A 65 13.25 -3.60 2.59
N GLY A 66 12.14 -3.35 3.29
CA GLY A 66 11.30 -4.40 3.86
C GLY A 66 10.31 -5.00 2.86
N ALA A 67 9.89 -4.24 1.85
CA ALA A 67 8.92 -4.68 0.86
C ALA A 67 9.53 -5.48 -0.31
N THR A 68 10.66 -6.17 -0.07
CA THR A 68 11.25 -7.04 -1.11
C THR A 68 10.35 -8.23 -1.41
N THR A 69 10.33 -8.69 -2.66
CA THR A 69 9.60 -9.89 -3.09
C THR A 69 9.87 -11.09 -2.19
N ALA A 70 11.13 -11.30 -1.80
CA ALA A 70 11.53 -12.42 -0.95
C ALA A 70 10.95 -12.31 0.46
N ASN A 71 10.93 -11.10 1.05
CA ASN A 71 10.38 -10.88 2.38
C ASN A 71 8.85 -11.01 2.37
N VAL A 72 8.19 -10.41 1.38
CA VAL A 72 6.72 -10.49 1.23
C VAL A 72 6.25 -11.94 1.11
N LYS A 73 6.96 -12.79 0.37
CA LYS A 73 6.64 -14.23 0.28
C LYS A 73 6.69 -14.94 1.63
N LYS A 74 7.58 -14.55 2.54
CA LYS A 74 7.59 -15.09 3.92
C LYS A 74 6.33 -14.71 4.70
N TYR A 75 5.85 -13.46 4.53
CA TYR A 75 4.59 -13.03 5.13
C TYR A 75 3.38 -13.76 4.54
N ILE A 76 3.39 -14.03 3.24
CA ILE A 76 2.36 -14.84 2.59
C ILE A 76 2.34 -16.27 3.14
N ASP A 77 3.50 -16.90 3.28
CA ASP A 77 3.60 -18.25 3.87
C ASP A 77 3.13 -18.27 5.32
N PHE A 78 3.47 -17.22 6.09
CA PHE A 78 2.99 -17.05 7.46
C PHE A 78 1.46 -16.89 7.49
N ALA A 79 0.91 -16.03 6.64
CA ALA A 79 -0.53 -15.80 6.54
C ALA A 79 -1.28 -17.11 6.22
N ALA A 80 -0.85 -17.82 5.20
CA ALA A 80 -1.43 -19.11 4.81
C ALA A 80 -1.38 -20.14 5.94
N LYS A 81 -0.23 -20.24 6.62
CA LYS A 81 -0.03 -21.19 7.72
C LYS A 81 -0.92 -20.90 8.93
N HIS A 82 -1.19 -19.64 9.21
CA HIS A 82 -1.88 -19.20 10.43
C HIS A 82 -3.33 -18.75 10.21
N GLY A 83 -3.88 -18.96 9.01
CA GLY A 83 -5.29 -18.66 8.71
C GLY A 83 -5.60 -17.16 8.66
N PHE A 84 -4.65 -16.35 8.16
CA PHE A 84 -4.91 -14.99 7.76
C PHE A 84 -5.41 -14.97 6.31
N ASP A 85 -6.35 -14.07 6.02
CA ASP A 85 -6.97 -13.98 4.72
C ASP A 85 -6.11 -13.15 3.74
N GLY A 86 -5.28 -12.24 4.27
CA GLY A 86 -4.52 -11.34 3.42
C GLY A 86 -3.17 -10.89 3.97
N VAL A 87 -2.38 -10.30 3.07
CA VAL A 87 -1.10 -9.62 3.38
C VAL A 87 -1.14 -8.21 2.82
N LEU A 88 -0.93 -7.23 3.70
CA LEU A 88 -0.71 -5.83 3.36
C LEU A 88 0.80 -5.57 3.20
N VAL A 89 1.19 -4.73 2.24
CA VAL A 89 2.60 -4.31 2.10
C VAL A 89 2.67 -2.80 2.01
N GLU A 90 3.29 -2.17 3.01
CA GLU A 90 3.77 -0.78 2.90
C GLU A 90 5.15 -0.76 2.24
N GLY A 91 5.51 0.33 1.59
CA GLY A 91 6.82 0.46 0.96
C GLY A 91 6.94 -0.23 -0.40
N TRP A 92 5.85 -0.65 -1.02
CA TRP A 92 5.90 -1.35 -2.30
C TRP A 92 6.21 -0.45 -3.49
N ASN A 93 5.79 0.82 -3.42
CA ASN A 93 5.82 1.79 -4.51
C ASN A 93 6.82 2.92 -4.26
N VAL A 94 7.19 3.62 -5.33
CA VAL A 94 8.13 4.75 -5.30
C VAL A 94 7.62 5.90 -4.44
N GLY A 95 8.51 6.50 -3.64
CA GLY A 95 8.27 7.74 -2.90
C GLY A 95 8.61 7.70 -1.40
N TRP A 96 8.91 6.55 -0.85
CA TRP A 96 9.15 6.39 0.58
C TRP A 96 10.48 6.95 1.11
N GLU A 97 11.35 7.41 0.24
CA GLU A 97 12.61 8.07 0.63
C GLU A 97 12.38 9.42 1.29
N ASP A 98 11.29 10.12 0.91
CA ASP A 98 10.97 11.46 1.38
C ASP A 98 9.53 11.57 1.91
N TRP A 99 8.96 10.47 2.39
CA TRP A 99 7.53 10.43 2.74
C TRP A 99 7.21 11.11 4.07
N PHE A 100 8.15 11.08 5.01
CA PHE A 100 7.89 11.56 6.35
C PHE A 100 7.85 13.09 6.40
N GLY A 101 6.76 13.61 6.91
CA GLY A 101 6.54 15.05 7.04
C GLY A 101 5.15 15.47 6.59
N ASN A 102 4.84 16.74 6.76
CA ASN A 102 3.49 17.24 6.59
C ASN A 102 3.17 17.58 5.14
N SER A 103 2.07 16.99 4.64
CA SER A 103 1.38 17.39 3.40
C SER A 103 2.30 17.51 2.18
N LYS A 104 3.19 16.55 1.99
CA LYS A 104 4.10 16.56 0.84
C LYS A 104 3.36 16.14 -0.42
N ASP A 105 3.14 17.09 -1.31
CA ASP A 105 2.64 16.83 -2.65
C ASP A 105 3.73 16.23 -3.53
N PHE A 106 3.34 15.36 -4.49
CA PHE A 106 4.23 14.77 -5.50
C PHE A 106 5.29 13.80 -4.97
N VAL A 107 5.07 13.18 -3.81
CA VAL A 107 6.02 12.24 -3.21
C VAL A 107 5.74 10.81 -3.64
N PHE A 108 4.50 10.35 -3.62
CA PHE A 108 4.14 8.97 -3.95
C PHE A 108 3.69 8.81 -5.40
N ASP A 109 4.29 7.83 -6.07
CA ASP A 109 3.82 7.27 -7.33
C ASP A 109 3.04 5.98 -7.06
N PHE A 110 1.74 5.99 -7.30
CA PHE A 110 0.85 4.86 -7.04
C PHE A 110 0.81 3.82 -8.14
N LEU A 111 1.65 3.98 -9.18
CA LEU A 111 1.66 3.11 -10.36
C LEU A 111 2.99 2.36 -10.53
N THR A 112 4.06 2.82 -9.86
CA THR A 112 5.40 2.28 -10.04
C THR A 112 5.88 1.53 -8.79
N PRO A 113 5.93 0.18 -8.84
CA PRO A 113 6.58 -0.59 -7.78
C PRO A 113 8.09 -0.36 -7.77
N TYR A 114 8.71 -0.54 -6.60
CA TYR A 114 10.17 -0.58 -6.53
C TYR A 114 10.75 -1.77 -7.32
N PRO A 115 12.02 -1.68 -7.79
CA PRO A 115 12.61 -2.71 -8.64
C PRO A 115 12.71 -4.10 -8.01
N ASP A 116 12.72 -4.19 -6.68
CA ASP A 116 12.80 -5.44 -5.92
C ASP A 116 11.43 -5.98 -5.47
N PHE A 117 10.34 -5.30 -5.86
CA PHE A 117 8.96 -5.71 -5.61
C PHE A 117 8.30 -6.22 -6.90
N ASP A 118 8.29 -7.53 -7.09
CA ASP A 118 7.60 -8.18 -8.20
C ASP A 118 6.08 -8.25 -7.93
N LEU A 119 5.37 -7.20 -8.30
CA LEU A 119 3.93 -7.03 -8.06
C LEU A 119 3.10 -8.23 -8.54
N VAL A 120 3.38 -8.69 -9.75
CA VAL A 120 2.63 -9.79 -10.39
C VAL A 120 3.00 -11.13 -9.77
N GLY A 121 4.29 -11.39 -9.61
CA GLY A 121 4.78 -12.63 -9.01
C GLY A 121 4.37 -12.81 -7.55
N ILE A 122 4.29 -11.71 -6.79
CA ILE A 122 3.79 -11.71 -5.41
C ILE A 122 2.29 -12.05 -5.39
N ARG A 123 1.49 -11.39 -6.21
CA ARG A 123 0.05 -11.67 -6.33
C ARG A 123 -0.21 -13.14 -6.67
N ASP A 124 0.47 -13.65 -7.67
CA ASP A 124 0.27 -15.03 -8.14
C ASP A 124 0.71 -16.05 -7.08
N TYR A 125 1.80 -15.74 -6.37
CA TYR A 125 2.24 -16.55 -5.24
C TYR A 125 1.22 -16.56 -4.10
N ALA A 126 0.70 -15.41 -3.71
CA ALA A 126 -0.32 -15.29 -2.69
C ALA A 126 -1.58 -16.08 -3.07
N LYS A 127 -2.05 -15.91 -4.30
CA LYS A 127 -3.19 -16.65 -4.85
C LYS A 127 -2.98 -18.16 -4.79
N SER A 128 -1.79 -18.66 -5.09
CA SER A 128 -1.45 -20.09 -5.00
C SER A 128 -1.53 -20.63 -3.58
N LYS A 129 -1.43 -19.76 -2.58
CA LYS A 129 -1.52 -20.08 -1.15
C LYS A 129 -2.91 -19.80 -0.53
N GLY A 130 -3.86 -19.33 -1.33
CA GLY A 130 -5.18 -18.91 -0.83
C GLY A 130 -5.16 -17.65 0.00
N VAL A 131 -4.17 -16.77 -0.20
CA VAL A 131 -4.00 -15.50 0.49
C VAL A 131 -4.24 -14.35 -0.48
N GLU A 132 -4.96 -13.31 -0.07
CA GLU A 132 -5.16 -12.10 -0.86
C GLU A 132 -4.07 -11.06 -0.57
N MET A 133 -3.72 -10.27 -1.58
CA MET A 133 -2.86 -9.12 -1.39
C MET A 133 -3.70 -7.86 -1.19
N VAL A 134 -3.38 -7.12 -0.13
CA VAL A 134 -3.99 -5.82 0.15
C VAL A 134 -3.04 -4.72 -0.31
N MET A 135 -3.50 -3.91 -1.26
CA MET A 135 -2.75 -2.75 -1.73
C MET A 135 -2.67 -1.69 -0.63
N HIS A 136 -1.56 -0.97 -0.58
CA HIS A 136 -1.41 0.18 0.31
C HIS A 136 -1.20 1.46 -0.50
N HIS A 137 -2.02 2.47 -0.23
CA HIS A 137 -1.86 3.82 -0.77
C HIS A 137 -1.52 4.77 0.38
N GLU A 138 -0.25 5.12 0.52
CA GLU A 138 0.20 6.11 1.48
C GLU A 138 -0.08 7.52 0.98
N THR A 139 -0.65 8.37 1.81
CA THR A 139 -1.00 9.74 1.42
C THR A 139 0.02 10.78 1.85
N SER A 140 0.95 10.46 2.76
CA SER A 140 1.90 11.43 3.35
C SER A 140 1.21 12.69 3.87
N SER A 141 0.00 12.55 4.42
CA SER A 141 -0.86 13.66 4.84
C SER A 141 -1.29 14.60 3.69
N SER A 142 -1.12 14.21 2.44
CA SER A 142 -1.57 14.98 1.28
C SER A 142 -2.76 14.31 0.59
N VAL A 143 -3.96 14.68 1.02
CA VAL A 143 -5.20 14.30 0.34
C VAL A 143 -5.18 14.76 -1.11
N ARG A 144 -4.71 15.98 -1.35
CA ARG A 144 -4.63 16.58 -2.68
C ARG A 144 -3.74 15.80 -3.63
N ASN A 145 -2.60 15.25 -3.17
CA ASN A 145 -1.77 14.38 -3.99
C ASN A 145 -2.51 13.08 -4.31
N TYR A 146 -3.14 12.48 -3.31
CA TYR A 146 -3.87 11.22 -3.50
C TYR A 146 -5.07 11.39 -4.43
N GLU A 147 -5.89 12.45 -4.26
CA GLU A 147 -7.05 12.71 -5.11
C GLU A 147 -6.69 12.88 -6.59
N ARG A 148 -5.55 13.48 -6.90
CA ARG A 148 -5.09 13.63 -8.30
C ARG A 148 -4.89 12.31 -9.02
N PHE A 149 -4.44 11.30 -8.31
CA PHE A 149 -4.03 10.01 -8.89
C PHE A 149 -4.94 8.87 -8.50
N MET A 150 -5.97 9.11 -7.71
CA MET A 150 -6.82 8.08 -7.12
C MET A 150 -7.46 7.17 -8.17
N ASP A 151 -8.04 7.73 -9.21
CA ASP A 151 -8.71 6.96 -10.27
C ASP A 151 -7.71 6.05 -11.01
N GLU A 152 -6.53 6.57 -11.33
CA GLU A 152 -5.46 5.81 -11.99
C GLU A 152 -4.89 4.75 -11.04
N ALA A 153 -4.72 5.07 -9.77
CA ALA A 153 -4.25 4.14 -8.75
C ALA A 153 -5.22 2.96 -8.54
N TYR A 154 -6.53 3.23 -8.48
CA TYR A 154 -7.54 2.17 -8.39
C TYR A 154 -7.62 1.34 -9.67
N LYS A 155 -7.51 1.97 -10.83
CA LYS A 155 -7.45 1.27 -12.11
C LYS A 155 -6.25 0.32 -12.15
N PHE A 156 -5.05 0.83 -11.83
CA PHE A 156 -3.82 0.04 -11.77
C PHE A 156 -3.95 -1.14 -10.81
N MET A 157 -4.47 -0.91 -9.60
CA MET A 157 -4.72 -1.93 -8.62
C MET A 157 -5.59 -3.06 -9.18
N LYS A 158 -6.71 -2.72 -9.78
CA LYS A 158 -7.65 -3.70 -10.35
C LYS A 158 -7.08 -4.46 -11.54
N GLU A 159 -6.39 -3.78 -12.45
CA GLU A 159 -5.74 -4.40 -13.62
C GLU A 159 -4.65 -5.40 -13.20
N ASN A 160 -4.02 -5.17 -12.05
CA ASN A 160 -3.04 -6.08 -11.48
C ASN A 160 -3.64 -7.13 -10.53
N GLY A 161 -4.99 -7.19 -10.40
CA GLY A 161 -5.68 -8.22 -9.63
C GLY A 161 -5.62 -8.04 -8.11
N TYR A 162 -5.42 -6.82 -7.65
CA TYR A 162 -5.54 -6.44 -6.24
C TYR A 162 -6.95 -5.91 -5.99
N ASN A 163 -7.70 -6.55 -5.10
CA ASN A 163 -9.12 -6.25 -4.89
C ASN A 163 -9.40 -5.55 -3.55
N ALA A 164 -8.40 -5.40 -2.72
CA ALA A 164 -8.50 -4.70 -1.45
C ALA A 164 -7.40 -3.65 -1.34
N VAL A 165 -7.73 -2.51 -0.72
CA VAL A 165 -6.79 -1.41 -0.50
C VAL A 165 -6.94 -0.85 0.90
N LYS A 166 -5.81 -0.51 1.52
CA LYS A 166 -5.74 0.37 2.69
C LYS A 166 -5.11 1.68 2.23
N SER A 167 -5.86 2.76 2.29
CA SER A 167 -5.31 4.11 2.17
C SER A 167 -5.18 4.71 3.57
N GLY A 168 -4.15 5.48 3.79
CA GLY A 168 -3.94 6.00 5.14
C GLY A 168 -2.93 7.10 5.26
N TYR A 169 -2.74 7.48 6.53
CA TYR A 169 -1.99 8.63 6.96
C TYR A 169 -2.53 9.94 6.42
N VAL A 170 -3.83 10.11 6.58
CA VAL A 170 -4.51 11.37 6.28
C VAL A 170 -4.25 12.31 7.45
N GLY A 171 -3.43 13.32 7.22
CA GLY A 171 -3.11 14.33 8.22
C GLY A 171 -4.11 15.48 8.23
N PHE A 172 -3.59 16.68 8.29
CA PHE A 172 -4.44 17.87 8.29
C PHE A 172 -5.19 18.03 6.95
N ILE A 173 -6.48 18.24 7.06
CA ILE A 173 -7.38 18.57 5.96
C ILE A 173 -7.53 20.09 5.91
#